data_f3d5a78d5f01fcc6e4d41a2f051e9def
#
_entry.id   f3d5a78d5f01fcc6e4d41a2f051e9def
#
_cell.length_a   1.000
_cell.length_b   1.000
_cell.length_c   1.000
_cell.angle_alpha   90.00
_cell.angle_beta   90.00
_cell.angle_gamma   90.00
#
_symmetry.space_group_name_H-M   'P 1'
#
loop_
_entity.id
_entity.type
_entity.pdbx_description
1 polymer ?
#
loop_
_entity_poly.entity_id
_entity_poly.type
_entity_poly.pdbx_seq_one_letter_code
_entity_poly.pdbx_strand_id
1 'polypeptide(L)'
;DDMLRPVAMQVAVSWTWNKFIKNDLTIKKRIVCDEAWLMLKKSMAGSDYTSLFLEKCARRIRKYNGSLCVASQYFRECISREEGLAILSSSSVKVFMRQEPQDIGAVSDRFSLNDGEKQFVLRASRGEGLLKFGQSSILCNVVAFPFEHDLITKKYLVDDAASA
;
A
#
# COMPACT_ATOMS: atom_id res chain seq x y z
N ASP A 1 -24.03 -4.57 -4.06
CA ASP A 1 -24.69 -5.80 -3.58
C ASP A 1 -23.69 -6.57 -2.73
N ASP A 2 -23.88 -6.54 -1.42
CA ASP A 2 -22.92 -7.08 -0.44
C ASP A 2 -22.75 -8.61 -0.55
N MET A 3 -23.73 -9.32 -1.09
CA MET A 3 -23.66 -10.77 -1.28
C MET A 3 -22.70 -11.20 -2.40
N LEU A 4 -22.57 -10.39 -3.44
CA LEU A 4 -21.68 -10.70 -4.58
C LEU A 4 -20.23 -10.30 -4.33
N ARG A 5 -19.98 -9.37 -3.42
CA ARG A 5 -18.65 -8.85 -3.13
C ARG A 5 -17.64 -9.93 -2.76
N PRO A 6 -17.90 -10.87 -1.82
CA PRO A 6 -16.92 -11.91 -1.48
C PRO A 6 -16.57 -12.79 -2.67
N VAL A 7 -17.57 -13.15 -3.49
CA VAL A 7 -17.36 -13.97 -4.69
C VAL A 7 -16.52 -13.23 -5.71
N ALA A 8 -16.85 -11.97 -5.99
CA ALA A 8 -16.08 -11.14 -6.91
C ALA A 8 -14.63 -10.96 -6.46
N MET A 9 -14.40 -10.71 -5.16
CA MET A 9 -13.06 -10.62 -4.59
C MET A 9 -12.29 -11.93 -4.72
N GLN A 10 -12.92 -13.08 -4.41
CA GLN A 10 -12.27 -14.37 -4.55
C GLN A 10 -11.89 -14.66 -6.00
N VAL A 11 -12.77 -14.38 -6.95
CA VAL A 11 -12.49 -14.54 -8.37
C VAL A 11 -11.34 -13.64 -8.81
N ALA A 12 -11.38 -12.37 -8.45
CA ALA A 12 -10.34 -11.37 -8.81
C ALA A 12 -8.96 -11.77 -8.27
N VAL A 13 -8.83 -12.10 -6.98
CA VAL A 13 -7.56 -12.50 -6.39
C VAL A 13 -7.04 -13.84 -6.93
N SER A 14 -7.95 -14.78 -7.20
CA SER A 14 -7.60 -16.08 -7.79
C SER A 14 -7.12 -15.92 -9.23
N TRP A 15 -7.78 -15.09 -10.02
CA TRP A 15 -7.36 -14.76 -11.37
C TRP A 15 -6.00 -14.08 -11.37
N THR A 16 -5.83 -13.05 -10.55
CA THR A 16 -4.57 -12.31 -10.44
C THR A 16 -3.41 -13.24 -10.08
N TRP A 17 -3.62 -14.14 -9.10
CA TRP A 17 -2.59 -15.09 -8.73
C TRP A 17 -2.24 -16.08 -9.85
N ASN A 18 -3.26 -16.69 -10.46
CA ASN A 18 -3.03 -17.80 -11.38
C ASN A 18 -2.72 -17.35 -12.80
N LYS A 19 -3.31 -16.26 -13.27
CA LYS A 19 -3.19 -15.79 -14.66
C LYS A 19 -2.22 -14.63 -14.82
N PHE A 20 -2.00 -13.83 -13.79
CA PHE A 20 -1.07 -12.71 -13.87
C PHE A 20 0.26 -13.02 -13.17
N ILE A 21 0.24 -13.40 -11.88
CA ILE A 21 1.48 -13.58 -11.12
C ILE A 21 2.26 -14.80 -11.61
N LYS A 22 1.61 -15.96 -11.75
CA LYS A 22 2.26 -17.21 -12.18
C LYS A 22 2.59 -17.28 -13.66
N ASN A 23 1.97 -16.42 -14.46
CA ASN A 23 2.24 -16.39 -15.90
C ASN A 23 3.63 -15.81 -16.15
N ASP A 24 4.31 -16.28 -17.17
CA ASP A 24 5.60 -15.84 -17.67
C ASP A 24 6.56 -15.26 -16.60
N LEU A 25 7.45 -16.10 -16.10
CA LEU A 25 8.41 -15.73 -15.05
C LEU A 25 9.51 -14.79 -15.54
N THR A 26 9.64 -14.56 -16.84
CA THR A 26 10.63 -13.65 -17.42
C THR A 26 10.20 -12.18 -17.31
N ILE A 27 8.90 -11.92 -17.21
CA ILE A 27 8.33 -10.58 -17.13
C ILE A 27 8.32 -10.11 -15.68
N LYS A 28 8.85 -8.90 -15.45
CA LYS A 28 8.73 -8.21 -14.15
C LYS A 28 7.29 -7.74 -13.95
N LYS A 29 6.72 -8.04 -12.79
CA LYS A 29 5.34 -7.70 -12.44
C LYS A 29 5.31 -6.84 -11.19
N ARG A 30 4.35 -5.93 -11.12
CA ARG A 30 4.09 -5.16 -9.91
C ARG A 30 2.58 -5.17 -9.62
N ILE A 31 2.24 -5.47 -8.40
CA ILE A 31 0.89 -5.30 -7.86
C ILE A 31 0.94 -4.10 -6.93
N VAL A 32 0.05 -3.16 -7.16
CA VAL A 32 -0.16 -2.01 -6.29
C VAL A 32 -1.55 -2.15 -5.67
N CYS A 33 -1.58 -2.22 -4.34
CA CYS A 33 -2.81 -2.25 -3.57
C CYS A 33 -2.92 -0.93 -2.82
N ASP A 34 -3.71 -0.03 -3.34
CA ASP A 34 -4.11 1.18 -2.66
C ASP A 34 -5.29 0.89 -1.72
N GLU A 35 -5.42 1.67 -0.66
CA GLU A 35 -6.45 1.47 0.40
C GLU A 35 -6.50 0.03 0.93
N ALA A 36 -5.32 -0.55 1.14
CA ALA A 36 -5.20 -1.96 1.53
C ALA A 36 -5.88 -2.31 2.86
N TRP A 37 -6.17 -1.31 3.70
CA TRP A 37 -6.95 -1.51 4.92
C TRP A 37 -8.34 -2.10 4.61
N LEU A 38 -8.94 -1.79 3.45
CA LEU A 38 -10.21 -2.40 3.00
C LEU A 38 -10.08 -3.91 2.80
N MET A 39 -8.92 -4.38 2.40
CA MET A 39 -8.62 -5.80 2.20
C MET A 39 -8.27 -6.52 3.50
N LEU A 40 -7.94 -5.76 4.55
CA LEU A 40 -7.52 -6.27 5.85
C LEU A 40 -8.59 -6.12 6.94
N LYS A 41 -9.60 -5.27 6.75
CA LYS A 41 -10.63 -4.99 7.75
C LYS A 41 -11.54 -6.20 7.99
N LYS A 42 -11.53 -6.74 9.21
CA LYS A 42 -12.28 -7.97 9.60
C LYS A 42 -13.78 -7.88 9.36
N SER A 43 -14.36 -6.69 9.50
CA SER A 43 -15.80 -6.47 9.32
C SER A 43 -16.26 -6.42 7.87
N MET A 44 -15.34 -6.48 6.89
CA MET A 44 -15.71 -6.42 5.47
C MET A 44 -15.90 -7.81 4.89
N ALA A 45 -17.04 -8.02 4.23
CA ALA A 45 -17.33 -9.26 3.53
C ALA A 45 -16.25 -9.56 2.47
N GLY A 46 -15.71 -10.77 2.49
CA GLY A 46 -14.66 -11.21 1.57
C GLY A 46 -13.23 -10.78 1.94
N SER A 47 -13.04 -10.04 3.04
CA SER A 47 -11.71 -9.60 3.47
C SER A 47 -10.76 -10.77 3.81
N ASP A 48 -11.27 -11.94 4.17
CA ASP A 48 -10.43 -13.10 4.45
C ASP A 48 -9.75 -13.63 3.18
N TYR A 49 -10.43 -13.61 2.04
CA TYR A 49 -9.81 -13.98 0.76
C TYR A 49 -8.74 -12.98 0.33
N THR A 50 -9.01 -11.69 0.53
CA THR A 50 -8.10 -10.62 0.12
C THR A 50 -6.91 -10.49 1.05
N SER A 51 -7.09 -10.65 2.36
CA SER A 51 -5.97 -10.61 3.33
C SER A 51 -5.01 -11.78 3.11
N LEU A 52 -5.52 -13.00 2.92
CA LEU A 52 -4.72 -14.17 2.57
C LEU A 52 -4.02 -14.03 1.22
N PHE A 53 -4.65 -13.39 0.25
CA PHE A 53 -4.00 -13.08 -1.04
C PHE A 53 -2.83 -12.11 -0.85
N LEU A 54 -3.02 -11.03 -0.11
CA LEU A 54 -1.96 -10.05 0.17
C LEU A 54 -0.79 -10.70 0.92
N GLU A 55 -1.08 -11.51 1.95
CA GLU A 55 -0.06 -12.27 2.66
C GLU A 55 0.72 -13.19 1.71
N LYS A 56 0.01 -13.94 0.88
CA LYS A 56 0.61 -14.83 -0.11
C LYS A 56 1.49 -14.07 -1.10
N CYS A 57 1.05 -12.89 -1.54
CA CYS A 57 1.86 -12.01 -2.37
C CYS A 57 3.12 -11.55 -1.62
N ALA A 58 2.98 -11.03 -0.41
CA ALA A 58 4.09 -10.53 0.39
C ALA A 58 5.18 -11.59 0.60
N ARG A 59 4.80 -12.85 0.86
CA ARG A 59 5.72 -13.96 1.10
C ARG A 59 6.32 -14.60 -0.16
N ARG A 60 5.61 -14.58 -1.30
CA ARG A 60 5.95 -15.45 -2.43
C ARG A 60 6.11 -14.76 -3.77
N ILE A 61 5.64 -13.54 -3.96
CA ILE A 61 5.59 -12.87 -5.28
C ILE A 61 6.99 -12.71 -5.90
N ARG A 62 8.03 -12.57 -5.08
CA ARG A 62 9.43 -12.48 -5.56
C ARG A 62 9.85 -13.72 -6.35
N LYS A 63 9.35 -14.91 -6.03
CA LYS A 63 9.64 -16.15 -6.77
C LYS A 63 9.06 -16.14 -8.19
N TYR A 64 8.13 -15.25 -8.47
CA TYR A 64 7.46 -15.09 -9.75
C TYR A 64 7.89 -13.81 -10.48
N ASN A 65 9.09 -13.30 -10.16
CA ASN A 65 9.61 -12.04 -10.69
C ASN A 65 8.66 -10.86 -10.47
N GLY A 66 7.97 -10.84 -9.34
CA GLY A 66 6.97 -9.86 -8.97
C GLY A 66 7.37 -9.04 -7.74
N SER A 67 6.72 -7.89 -7.60
CA SER A 67 6.77 -7.05 -6.42
C SER A 67 5.37 -6.65 -5.96
N LEU A 68 5.21 -6.43 -4.66
CA LEU A 68 3.99 -5.93 -4.05
C LEU A 68 4.27 -4.56 -3.44
N CYS A 69 3.42 -3.60 -3.77
CA CYS A 69 3.34 -2.29 -3.13
C CYS A 69 1.98 -2.19 -2.43
N VAL A 70 1.99 -1.84 -1.16
CA VAL A 70 0.77 -1.70 -0.36
C VAL A 70 0.75 -0.30 0.22
N ALA A 71 -0.32 0.44 -0.03
CA ALA A 71 -0.59 1.73 0.58
C ALA A 71 -1.82 1.62 1.48
N SER A 72 -1.76 2.24 2.65
CA SER A 72 -2.85 2.23 3.62
C SER A 72 -2.82 3.48 4.46
N GLN A 73 -3.98 4.07 4.69
CA GLN A 73 -4.15 5.23 5.57
C GLN A 73 -4.30 4.81 7.05
N TYR A 74 -4.72 3.58 7.29
CA TYR A 74 -5.03 3.10 8.65
C TYR A 74 -4.05 2.02 9.09
N PHE A 75 -3.05 2.43 9.88
CA PHE A 75 -2.04 1.51 10.38
C PHE A 75 -2.62 0.44 11.31
N ARG A 76 -3.59 0.82 12.15
CA ARG A 76 -4.21 -0.11 13.11
C ARG A 76 -4.88 -1.29 12.43
N GLU A 77 -5.52 -1.08 11.29
CA GLU A 77 -6.12 -2.17 10.51
C GLU A 77 -5.04 -3.15 10.00
N CYS A 78 -3.89 -2.62 9.61
CA CYS A 78 -2.78 -3.46 9.16
C CYS A 78 -2.20 -4.34 10.27
N ILE A 79 -2.18 -3.88 11.52
CA ILE A 79 -1.65 -4.65 12.65
C ILE A 79 -2.71 -5.51 13.36
N SER A 80 -3.98 -5.37 13.01
CA SER A 80 -5.09 -6.09 13.63
C SER A 80 -5.20 -7.57 13.20
N ARG A 81 -4.48 -7.94 12.14
CA ARG A 81 -4.46 -9.29 11.56
C ARG A 81 -3.04 -9.82 11.37
N GLU A 82 -2.89 -11.14 11.45
CA GLU A 82 -1.61 -11.81 11.19
C GLU A 82 -1.13 -11.58 9.74
N GLU A 83 -2.04 -11.55 8.78
CA GLU A 83 -1.73 -11.29 7.37
C GLU A 83 -1.17 -9.89 7.17
N GLY A 84 -1.71 -8.88 7.84
CA GLY A 84 -1.17 -7.53 7.82
C GLY A 84 0.21 -7.44 8.47
N LEU A 85 0.42 -8.13 9.59
CA LEU A 85 1.75 -8.24 10.22
C LEU A 85 2.75 -8.95 9.30
N ALA A 86 2.32 -9.96 8.56
CA ALA A 86 3.17 -10.65 7.58
C ALA A 86 3.59 -9.72 6.43
N ILE A 87 2.68 -8.88 5.93
CA ILE A 87 2.97 -7.85 4.91
C ILE A 87 4.02 -6.87 5.44
N LEU A 88 3.81 -6.31 6.62
CA LEU A 88 4.71 -5.34 7.24
C LEU A 88 6.12 -5.92 7.47
N SER A 89 6.19 -7.18 7.91
CA SER A 89 7.47 -7.87 8.17
C SER A 89 8.20 -8.24 6.88
N SER A 90 7.47 -8.56 5.81
CA SER A 90 8.04 -8.92 4.51
C SER A 90 8.46 -7.71 3.67
N SER A 91 7.96 -6.52 4.00
CA SER A 91 8.28 -5.28 3.28
C SER A 91 9.68 -4.81 3.63
N SER A 92 10.57 -4.80 2.64
CA SER A 92 11.95 -4.31 2.81
C SER A 92 12.06 -2.78 2.79
N VAL A 93 11.14 -2.12 2.10
CA VAL A 93 11.05 -0.66 2.01
C VAL A 93 9.74 -0.21 2.62
N LYS A 94 9.78 0.82 3.46
CA LYS A 94 8.61 1.41 4.10
C LYS A 94 8.67 2.92 3.94
N VAL A 95 7.54 3.52 3.63
CA VAL A 95 7.40 4.98 3.55
C VAL A 95 6.35 5.39 4.57
N PHE A 96 6.74 6.25 5.49
CA PHE A 96 5.84 6.84 6.46
C PHE A 96 5.57 8.28 6.06
N MET A 97 4.39 8.54 5.62
CA MET A 97 3.86 9.88 5.46
C MET A 97 3.33 10.38 6.81
N ARG A 98 2.77 11.58 6.88
CA ARG A 98 2.24 12.13 8.12
C ARG A 98 1.32 11.14 8.84
N GLN A 99 1.55 10.98 10.12
CA GLN A 99 0.76 10.14 11.01
C GLN A 99 0.06 10.99 12.06
N GLU A 100 -1.09 10.51 12.50
CA GLU A 100 -1.84 11.14 13.58
C GLU A 100 -1.20 10.87 14.95
N PRO A 101 -1.31 11.81 15.93
CA PRO A 101 -0.75 11.64 17.26
C PRO A 101 -1.16 10.36 17.98
N GLN A 102 -2.38 9.88 17.72
CA GLN A 102 -2.92 8.66 18.31
C GLN A 102 -2.29 7.38 17.77
N ASP A 103 -1.72 7.40 16.55
CA ASP A 103 -1.18 6.22 15.88
C ASP A 103 0.36 6.18 15.92
N ILE A 104 1.01 7.33 16.10
CA ILE A 104 2.46 7.42 16.04
C ILE A 104 3.18 6.56 17.08
N GLY A 105 2.59 6.34 18.25
CA GLY A 105 3.14 5.44 19.26
C GLY A 105 3.29 4.02 18.72
N ALA A 106 2.21 3.45 18.21
CA ALA A 106 2.21 2.10 17.65
C ALA A 106 3.13 1.95 16.43
N VAL A 107 3.20 2.98 15.58
CA VAL A 107 4.13 3.03 14.43
C VAL A 107 5.57 3.07 14.93
N SER A 108 5.89 3.96 15.87
CA SER A 108 7.23 4.11 16.43
C SER A 108 7.73 2.82 17.07
N ASP A 109 6.93 2.21 17.91
CA ASP A 109 7.27 0.96 18.61
C ASP A 109 7.50 -0.19 17.60
N ARG A 110 6.64 -0.30 16.60
CA ARG A 110 6.71 -1.36 15.61
C ARG A 110 7.92 -1.26 14.69
N PHE A 111 8.33 -0.04 14.34
CA PHE A 111 9.39 0.20 13.35
C PHE A 111 10.66 0.80 13.96
N SER A 112 10.71 0.89 15.29
CA SER A 112 11.85 1.43 16.04
C SER A 112 12.27 2.82 15.52
N LEU A 113 11.29 3.73 15.44
CA LEU A 113 11.56 5.10 15.08
C LEU A 113 12.22 5.83 16.26
N ASN A 114 13.30 6.55 15.99
CA ASN A 114 13.88 7.44 16.99
C ASN A 114 13.03 8.71 17.19
N ASP A 115 13.32 9.48 18.21
CA ASP A 115 12.51 10.67 18.56
C ASP A 115 12.49 11.72 17.44
N GLY A 116 13.60 11.89 16.70
CA GLY A 116 13.67 12.79 15.55
C GLY A 116 12.77 12.33 14.40
N GLU A 117 12.82 11.06 14.05
CA GLU A 117 11.96 10.44 13.03
C GLU A 117 10.48 10.55 13.40
N LYS A 118 10.16 10.26 14.67
CA LYS A 118 8.80 10.38 15.21
C LYS A 118 8.26 11.80 15.11
N GLN A 119 9.06 12.80 15.52
CA GLN A 119 8.66 14.19 15.42
C GLN A 119 8.52 14.66 13.97
N PHE A 120 9.38 14.19 13.08
CA PHE A 120 9.27 14.49 11.66
C PHE A 120 7.96 13.94 11.07
N VAL A 121 7.67 12.66 11.30
CA VAL A 121 6.46 12.01 10.77
C VAL A 121 5.18 12.66 11.30
N LEU A 122 5.17 13.15 12.55
CA LEU A 122 4.03 13.90 13.12
C LEU A 122 3.80 15.25 12.42
N ARG A 123 4.86 15.89 11.94
CA ARG A 123 4.83 17.26 11.39
C ARG A 123 4.94 17.30 9.87
N ALA A 124 5.17 16.15 9.24
CA ALA A 124 5.38 16.04 7.81
C ALA A 124 4.28 16.77 7.01
N SER A 125 4.69 17.57 6.08
CA SER A 125 3.82 18.26 5.12
C SER A 125 3.46 17.36 3.96
N ARG A 126 2.60 17.85 3.07
CA ARG A 126 2.25 17.14 1.84
C ARG A 126 3.50 16.89 0.98
N GLY A 127 3.72 15.65 0.58
CA GLY A 127 4.90 15.21 -0.17
C GLY A 127 6.08 14.82 0.71
N GLU A 128 6.11 15.21 1.98
CA GLU A 128 7.16 14.79 2.90
C GLU A 128 6.89 13.41 3.48
N GLY A 129 7.95 12.64 3.66
CA GLY A 129 7.88 11.30 4.23
C GLY A 129 9.21 10.79 4.72
N LEU A 130 9.14 9.80 5.60
CA LEU A 130 10.29 9.04 6.09
C LEU A 130 10.38 7.74 5.30
N LEU A 131 11.41 7.60 4.50
CA LEU A 131 11.74 6.36 3.80
C LEU A 131 12.66 5.52 4.69
N LYS A 132 12.22 4.30 5.01
CA LYS A 132 12.99 3.35 5.83
C LYS A 132 13.24 2.05 5.08
N PHE A 133 14.49 1.61 5.06
CA PHE A 133 14.90 0.33 4.51
C PHE A 133 15.98 -0.31 5.39
N GLY A 134 15.69 -1.47 5.90
CA GLY A 134 16.53 -2.11 6.92
C GLY A 134 16.66 -1.20 8.15
N GLN A 135 17.89 -0.89 8.52
CA GLN A 135 18.21 0.01 9.64
C GLN A 135 18.41 1.46 9.21
N SER A 136 18.40 1.74 7.91
CA SER A 136 18.62 3.08 7.37
C SER A 136 17.30 3.83 7.20
N SER A 137 17.34 5.14 7.44
CA SER A 137 16.21 6.03 7.26
C SER A 137 16.64 7.29 6.51
N ILE A 138 15.77 7.78 5.62
CA ILE A 138 15.99 9.00 4.85
C ILE A 138 14.71 9.83 4.92
N LEU A 139 14.86 11.11 5.26
CA LEU A 139 13.80 12.09 5.11
C LEU A 139 13.71 12.48 3.64
N CYS A 140 12.52 12.41 3.07
CA CYS A 140 12.32 12.73 1.67
C CYS A 140 11.16 13.70 1.48
N ASN A 141 11.26 14.48 0.41
CA ASN A 141 10.17 15.31 -0.10
C ASN A 141 9.96 14.94 -1.57
N VAL A 142 8.78 14.42 -1.88
CA VAL A 142 8.39 14.00 -3.22
C VAL A 142 7.65 15.15 -3.88
N VAL A 143 8.24 15.69 -4.93
CA VAL A 143 7.67 16.77 -5.73
C VAL A 143 7.25 16.20 -7.08
N ALA A 144 5.98 16.34 -7.41
CA ALA A 144 5.46 15.92 -8.71
C ALA A 144 6.01 16.81 -9.83
N PHE A 145 6.38 16.22 -10.95
CA PHE A 145 6.71 16.98 -12.15
C PHE A 145 5.48 17.74 -12.68
N PRO A 146 5.67 18.84 -13.45
CA PRO A 146 4.54 19.60 -13.99
C PRO A 146 3.52 18.72 -14.73
N PHE A 147 3.97 17.81 -15.58
CA PHE A 147 3.10 16.91 -16.34
C PHE A 147 2.32 15.93 -15.42
N GLU A 148 2.94 15.45 -14.35
CA GLU A 148 2.26 14.60 -13.36
C GLU A 148 1.20 15.39 -12.58
N HIS A 149 1.53 16.65 -12.26
CA HIS A 149 0.58 17.55 -11.59
C HIS A 149 -0.66 17.80 -12.46
N ASP A 150 -0.48 17.99 -13.76
CA ASP A 150 -1.58 18.18 -14.70
C ASP A 150 -2.47 16.93 -14.81
N LEU A 151 -1.87 15.73 -14.84
CA LEU A 151 -2.61 14.45 -14.77
C LEU A 151 -3.41 14.30 -13.47
N ILE A 152 -2.81 14.63 -12.33
CA ILE A 152 -3.45 14.52 -11.01
C ILE A 152 -4.62 15.51 -10.87
N THR A 153 -4.48 16.72 -11.41
CA THR A 153 -5.51 17.78 -11.32
C THR A 153 -6.59 17.68 -12.38
N LYS A 154 -6.55 16.67 -13.26
CA LYS A 154 -7.51 16.46 -14.36
C LYS A 154 -7.65 17.65 -15.32
N LYS A 155 -6.61 18.48 -15.45
CA LYS A 155 -6.65 19.63 -16.38
C LYS A 155 -6.95 19.20 -17.83
N TYR A 156 -6.47 18.02 -18.26
CA TYR A 156 -6.74 17.49 -19.61
C TYR A 156 -8.22 17.16 -19.90
N LEU A 157 -9.03 16.90 -18.86
CA LEU A 157 -10.45 16.59 -19.05
C LEU A 157 -11.32 17.84 -19.26
N VAL A 158 -10.78 19.04 -18.98
CA VAL A 158 -11.49 20.30 -19.13
C VAL A 158 -11.29 20.87 -20.53
N ASP A 159 -10.13 20.66 -21.15
CA ASP A 159 -9.81 21.20 -22.48
C ASP A 159 -10.55 20.43 -23.60
N ASP A 160 -10.78 19.11 -23.44
CA ASP A 160 -11.60 18.33 -24.40
C ASP A 160 -13.08 18.66 -24.34
N ALA A 161 -13.61 19.12 -23.20
CA ALA A 161 -15.00 19.53 -23.05
C ALA A 161 -15.28 20.95 -23.56
N ALA A 162 -14.24 21.76 -23.75
CA ALA A 162 -14.36 23.12 -24.28
C ALA A 162 -14.19 23.19 -25.82
N SER A 163 -13.84 22.07 -26.47
CA SER A 163 -13.62 21.94 -27.90
C SER A 163 -14.68 21.09 -28.62
N ALA A 164 -15.75 20.69 -27.95
CA ALA A 164 -16.92 20.01 -28.45
C ALA A 164 -18.17 20.90 -28.34
#